data_a16c0371a4e466d7a478b9068e998b8b
#
_entry.id   a16c0371a4e466d7a478b9068e998b8b
#
_cell.length_a   1.000
_cell.length_b   1.000
_cell.length_c   1.000
_cell.angle_alpha   90.00
_cell.angle_beta   90.00
_cell.angle_gamma   90.00
#
_symmetry.space_group_name_H-M   'P 1'
#
loop_
_entity.id
_entity.type
_entity.pdbx_description
1 polymer ?
#
loop_
_entity_poly.entity_id
_entity_poly.type
_entity_poly.pdbx_seq_one_letter_code
_entity_poly.pdbx_strand_id
1 'polypeptide(L)'
;MAEIKPDIETFSKIKVVGVGGSGNNAISRMIDAKIRGVEFVAINTDAQALHHSKAQEKVHVGKNLTKGLGAGMNPEIGRQAAEENRDEI
;
A
#
# COMPACT_ATOMS: atom_id res chain seq x y z
N MET A 1 -8.12 -7.76 32.90
CA MET A 1 -7.64 -8.18 31.61
C MET A 1 -8.22 -7.35 30.49
N ALA A 2 -9.51 -7.18 30.47
CA ALA A 2 -10.14 -6.38 29.41
C ALA A 2 -9.63 -4.95 29.41
N GLU A 3 -9.31 -4.44 30.56
CA GLU A 3 -8.92 -3.03 30.67
C GLU A 3 -7.55 -2.75 30.05
N ILE A 4 -6.73 -3.78 29.87
CA ILE A 4 -5.43 -3.58 29.25
C ILE A 4 -5.54 -3.44 27.74
N LYS A 5 -6.49 -4.17 27.14
CA LYS A 5 -6.66 -4.16 25.70
C LYS A 5 -6.97 -2.78 25.14
N PRO A 6 -7.89 -2.00 25.73
CA PRO A 6 -8.16 -0.68 25.18
C PRO A 6 -6.93 0.21 25.15
N ASP A 7 -6.08 0.12 26.15
CA ASP A 7 -4.89 0.93 26.16
C ASP A 7 -3.92 0.53 25.04
N ILE A 8 -3.79 -0.76 24.80
CA ILE A 8 -2.93 -1.23 23.73
C ILE A 8 -3.48 -0.79 22.39
N GLU A 9 -4.78 -0.92 22.19
CA GLU A 9 -5.41 -0.53 20.95
C GLU A 9 -5.30 0.96 20.70
N THR A 10 -5.31 1.76 21.76
CA THR A 10 -5.19 3.20 21.65
C THR A 10 -3.82 3.61 21.13
N PHE A 11 -2.77 2.93 21.55
CA PHE A 11 -1.41 3.34 21.24
C PHE A 11 -0.78 2.51 20.12
N SER A 12 -1.35 1.36 19.80
CA SER A 12 -0.81 0.51 18.75
C SER A 12 -1.60 0.70 17.47
N LYS A 13 -0.91 1.12 16.43
CA LYS A 13 -1.50 1.23 15.11
C LYS A 13 -0.85 0.21 14.18
N ILE A 14 -1.69 -0.47 13.43
CA ILE A 14 -1.23 -1.43 12.45
C ILE A 14 -1.41 -0.83 11.07
N LYS A 15 -0.34 -0.83 10.30
CA LYS A 15 -0.42 -0.45 8.89
C LYS A 15 -0.26 -1.70 8.05
N VAL A 16 -1.15 -1.85 7.09
CA VAL A 16 -1.04 -2.92 6.10
C VAL A 16 -0.63 -2.28 4.79
N VAL A 17 0.50 -2.72 4.27
CA VAL A 17 1.07 -2.15 3.07
C VAL A 17 0.90 -3.15 1.93
N GLY A 18 0.22 -2.72 0.89
CA GLY A 18 0.05 -3.53 -0.31
C GLY A 18 0.95 -3.02 -1.41
N VAL A 19 1.82 -3.88 -1.91
CA VAL A 19 2.80 -3.52 -2.92
C VAL A 19 2.47 -4.26 -4.21
N GLY A 20 2.39 -3.50 -5.31
CA GLY A 20 2.09 -4.07 -6.62
C GLY A 20 0.64 -4.49 -6.76
N GLY A 21 0.34 -5.20 -7.86
CA GLY A 21 -1.02 -5.59 -8.16
C GLY A 21 -1.61 -6.56 -7.16
N SER A 22 -0.87 -7.63 -6.83
CA SER A 22 -1.37 -8.64 -5.89
C SER A 22 -1.58 -8.07 -4.50
N GLY A 23 -0.62 -7.27 -4.02
CA GLY A 23 -0.72 -6.66 -2.70
C GLY A 23 -1.88 -5.70 -2.61
N ASN A 24 -2.12 -4.92 -3.66
CA ASN A 24 -3.22 -3.98 -3.67
C ASN A 24 -4.57 -4.68 -3.79
N ASN A 25 -4.64 -5.81 -4.48
CA ASN A 25 -5.86 -6.61 -4.49
C ASN A 25 -6.17 -7.17 -3.11
N ALA A 26 -5.16 -7.60 -2.39
CA ALA A 26 -5.36 -8.09 -1.02
C ALA A 26 -5.88 -6.97 -0.12
N ILE A 27 -5.32 -5.77 -0.25
CA ILE A 27 -5.80 -4.61 0.51
C ILE A 27 -7.26 -4.32 0.19
N SER A 28 -7.62 -4.35 -1.08
CA SER A 28 -8.99 -4.07 -1.47
C SER A 28 -9.97 -5.04 -0.83
N ARG A 29 -9.61 -6.31 -0.76
CA ARG A 29 -10.45 -7.31 -0.10
C ARG A 29 -10.58 -7.04 1.38
N MET A 30 -9.50 -6.63 2.03
CA MET A 30 -9.52 -6.33 3.46
C MET A 30 -10.39 -5.11 3.73
N ILE A 31 -10.30 -4.09 2.89
CA ILE A 31 -11.11 -2.89 3.03
C ILE A 31 -12.59 -3.25 2.84
N ASP A 32 -12.91 -4.05 1.84
CA ASP A 32 -14.28 -4.47 1.60
C ASP A 32 -14.82 -5.33 2.74
N ALA A 33 -13.96 -6.05 3.42
CA ALA A 33 -14.34 -6.81 4.60
C ALA A 33 -14.50 -5.94 5.84
N LYS A 34 -14.24 -4.65 5.71
CA LYS A 34 -14.42 -3.66 6.79
C LYS A 34 -13.61 -3.99 8.03
N ILE A 35 -12.36 -4.38 7.83
CA ILE A 35 -11.44 -4.62 8.94
C ILE A 35 -11.11 -3.29 9.59
N ARG A 36 -11.28 -3.24 10.90
CA ARG A 36 -11.10 -2.00 11.67
C ARG A 36 -9.76 -1.97 12.39
N GLY A 37 -9.34 -0.76 12.78
CA GLY A 37 -8.12 -0.58 13.55
C GLY A 37 -6.86 -0.71 12.73
N VAL A 38 -6.98 -0.60 11.42
CA VAL A 38 -5.87 -0.78 10.51
C VAL A 38 -5.86 0.37 9.50
N GLU A 39 -4.68 0.90 9.24
CA GLU A 39 -4.49 1.84 8.15
C GLU A 39 -3.95 1.09 6.95
N PHE A 40 -4.42 1.43 5.77
CA PHE A 40 -3.99 0.77 4.54
C PHE A 40 -3.15 1.72 3.70
N VAL A 41 -2.03 1.20 3.21
CA VAL A 41 -1.11 1.94 2.35
C VAL A 41 -0.97 1.17 1.04
N ALA A 42 -1.25 1.82 -0.06
CA ALA A 42 -1.13 1.23 -1.39
C ALA A 42 0.13 1.77 -2.06
N ILE A 43 1.02 0.90 -2.49
CA ILE A 43 2.23 1.26 -3.20
C ILE A 43 2.19 0.59 -4.56
N ASN A 44 2.37 1.36 -5.62
CA ASN A 44 2.36 0.80 -6.98
C ASN A 44 3.07 1.73 -7.94
N THR A 45 3.52 1.16 -9.06
CA THR A 45 4.00 1.94 -10.18
C THR A 45 2.83 2.34 -11.10
N ASP A 46 1.71 1.65 -11.03
CA ASP A 46 0.56 1.87 -11.87
C ASP A 46 -0.33 2.96 -11.27
N ALA A 47 -0.34 4.13 -11.91
CA ALA A 47 -1.08 5.28 -11.40
C ALA A 47 -2.59 5.05 -11.41
N GLN A 48 -3.11 4.35 -12.41
CA GLN A 48 -4.55 4.08 -12.48
C GLN A 48 -5.00 3.14 -11.38
N ALA A 49 -4.19 2.12 -11.10
CA ALA A 49 -4.50 1.20 -10.02
C ALA A 49 -4.54 1.93 -8.68
N LEU A 50 -3.60 2.85 -8.46
CA LEU A 50 -3.61 3.66 -7.24
C LEU A 50 -4.82 4.57 -7.18
N HIS A 51 -5.19 5.16 -8.31
CA HIS A 51 -6.35 6.05 -8.35
C HIS A 51 -7.63 5.32 -7.92
N HIS A 52 -7.76 4.07 -8.27
CA HIS A 52 -8.93 3.27 -7.92
C HIS A 52 -8.85 2.61 -6.55
N SER A 53 -7.69 2.67 -5.91
CA SER A 53 -7.52 2.10 -4.58
C SER A 53 -8.29 2.88 -3.54
N LYS A 54 -8.83 2.17 -2.55
CA LYS A 54 -9.54 2.80 -1.43
C LYS A 54 -8.64 3.00 -0.21
N ALA A 55 -7.35 2.78 -0.35
CA ALA A 55 -6.42 2.95 0.76
C ALA A 55 -6.30 4.41 1.18
N GLN A 56 -6.08 4.65 2.47
CA GLN A 56 -5.94 6.00 2.99
C GLN A 56 -4.68 6.67 2.49
N GLU A 57 -3.59 5.91 2.39
CA GLU A 57 -2.34 6.45 1.88
C GLU A 57 -1.98 5.75 0.57
N LYS A 58 -1.45 6.50 -0.35
CA LYS A 58 -1.04 5.97 -1.65
C LYS A 58 0.34 6.51 -1.97
N VAL A 59 1.25 5.61 -2.34
CA VAL A 59 2.61 5.98 -2.72
C VAL A 59 2.83 5.51 -4.15
N HIS A 60 3.01 6.46 -5.05
CA HIS A 60 3.27 6.17 -6.45
C HIS A 60 4.78 6.15 -6.64
N VAL A 61 5.33 4.97 -6.91
CA VAL A 61 6.77 4.80 -7.06
C VAL A 61 7.13 4.66 -8.53
N GLY A 62 8.35 5.12 -8.87
CA GLY A 62 8.87 4.94 -10.21
C GLY A 62 8.12 5.68 -11.29
N LYS A 63 7.43 6.78 -10.98
CA LYS A 63 6.63 7.47 -11.99
C LYS A 63 7.47 8.05 -13.12
N ASN A 64 8.71 8.42 -12.88
CA ASN A 64 9.59 8.88 -13.93
C ASN A 64 10.13 7.72 -14.76
N LEU A 65 10.30 6.56 -14.14
CA LEU A 65 10.80 5.38 -14.82
C LEU A 65 9.72 4.69 -15.66
N THR A 66 8.51 4.55 -15.09
CA THR A 66 7.43 3.83 -15.76
C THR A 66 6.42 4.77 -16.41
N LYS A 67 6.51 6.07 -16.15
CA LYS A 67 5.58 7.09 -16.66
C LYS A 67 4.13 6.78 -16.28
N GLY A 68 3.93 6.27 -15.07
CA GLY A 68 2.61 5.97 -14.57
C GLY A 68 2.05 4.63 -15.00
N LEU A 69 2.83 3.83 -15.73
CA LEU A 69 2.44 2.50 -16.12
C LEU A 69 2.93 1.49 -15.10
N GLY A 70 2.44 0.28 -15.16
CA GLY A 70 2.90 -0.77 -14.27
C GLY A 70 4.29 -1.25 -14.65
N ALA A 71 4.91 -2.03 -13.79
CA ALA A 71 6.23 -2.61 -14.04
C ALA A 71 6.17 -3.76 -15.03
N GLY A 72 4.98 -4.18 -15.46
CA GLY A 72 4.80 -5.24 -16.44
C GLY A 72 5.35 -6.57 -15.98
N MET A 73 5.27 -6.86 -14.69
CA MET A 73 5.79 -8.09 -14.10
C MET A 73 7.31 -8.25 -14.31
N ASN A 74 8.00 -7.15 -14.55
CA ASN A 74 9.45 -7.14 -14.67
C ASN A 74 10.04 -6.76 -13.29
N PRO A 75 10.68 -7.71 -12.59
CA PRO A 75 11.18 -7.42 -11.24
C PRO A 75 12.23 -6.32 -11.22
N GLU A 76 13.02 -6.19 -12.27
CA GLU A 76 14.06 -5.16 -12.32
C GLU A 76 13.45 -3.76 -12.40
N ILE A 77 12.42 -3.61 -13.22
CA ILE A 77 11.73 -2.32 -13.30
C ILE A 77 11.04 -2.00 -11.97
N GLY A 78 10.45 -3.00 -11.33
CA GLY A 78 9.83 -2.80 -10.03
C GLY A 78 10.85 -2.40 -8.97
N ARG A 79 12.02 -3.02 -8.98
CA ARG A 79 13.09 -2.69 -8.05
C ARG A 79 13.57 -1.25 -8.26
N GLN A 80 13.80 -0.87 -9.50
CA GLN A 80 14.25 0.49 -9.82
C GLN A 80 13.18 1.51 -9.46
N ALA A 81 11.92 1.18 -9.68
CA ALA A 81 10.82 2.08 -9.31
C ALA A 81 10.78 2.31 -7.81
N ALA A 82 10.95 1.25 -7.03
CA ALA A 82 10.96 1.37 -5.58
C ALA A 82 12.16 2.19 -5.11
N GLU A 83 13.32 2.00 -5.72
CA GLU A 83 14.51 2.77 -5.37
C GLU A 83 14.36 4.24 -5.68
N GLU A 84 13.68 4.57 -6.78
CA GLU A 84 13.45 5.96 -7.16
C GLU A 84 12.70 6.72 -6.06
N ASN A 85 11.80 6.05 -5.39
CA ASN A 85 10.95 6.68 -4.37
C ASN A 85 11.14 6.10 -2.98
N ARG A 86 12.29 5.52 -2.69
CA ARG A 86 12.45 4.80 -1.43
C ARG A 86 12.25 5.66 -0.19
N ASP A 87 12.52 6.95 -0.31
CA ASP A 87 12.33 7.85 0.83
C ASP A 87 10.86 8.06 1.17
N GLU A 88 9.97 7.80 0.22
CA GLU A 88 8.54 7.91 0.45
C GLU A 88 7.96 6.62 1.03
N ILE A 89 8.63 5.53 0.82
CA ILE A 89 8.20 4.23 1.31
C ILE A 89 8.65 4.04 2.79
#